data_b3c57b12a4edd79abc4322cb2c508dd0
#
_entry.id   b3c57b12a4edd79abc4322cb2c508dd0
#
_cell.length_a   1.000
_cell.length_b   1.000
_cell.length_c   1.000
_cell.angle_alpha   90.00
_cell.angle_beta   90.00
_cell.angle_gamma   90.00
#
_symmetry.space_group_name_H-M   'P 1'
#
loop_
_entity.id
_entity.type
_entity.pdbx_description
1 polymer ?
#
loop_
_entity_poly.entity_id
_entity_poly.type
_entity_poly.pdbx_seq_one_letter_code
_entity_poly.pdbx_strand_id
1 'polypeptide(L)'
;DDVFLTKKLNADGCHLGQKDMNISDARKIIGNRIIGITCHNSIKLARVALLKKADYLAFGAFNLSETKKVKYKASINTLKKAKKITNKPIVVIGGINSNNYQKLLLNKANFLAISGYVWNNKKLKPVEAIKKLKWK
;
A
#
# COMPACT_ATOMS: atom_id res chain seq x y z
N ASP A 1 -7.85 8.52 -2.51
CA ASP A 1 -9.21 8.25 -2.01
C ASP A 1 -10.30 9.01 -2.74
N ASP A 2 -9.99 10.14 -3.40
CA ASP A 2 -10.96 10.95 -4.15
C ASP A 2 -10.93 10.61 -5.65
N VAL A 3 -11.95 9.87 -6.09
CA VAL A 3 -12.11 9.42 -7.50
C VAL A 3 -12.48 10.57 -8.42
N PHE A 4 -13.31 11.51 -7.95
CA PHE A 4 -13.72 12.67 -8.76
C PHE A 4 -12.54 13.64 -8.96
N LEU A 5 -11.74 13.86 -7.93
CA LEU A 5 -10.51 14.65 -8.04
C LEU A 5 -9.52 13.98 -8.99
N THR A 6 -9.36 12.66 -8.93
CA THR A 6 -8.53 11.88 -9.88
C THR A 6 -8.94 12.15 -11.32
N LYS A 7 -10.24 12.13 -11.61
CA LYS A 7 -10.77 12.44 -12.95
C LYS A 7 -10.53 13.91 -13.32
N LYS A 8 -10.84 14.84 -12.42
CA LYS A 8 -10.74 16.29 -12.66
C LYS A 8 -9.31 16.71 -12.96
N LEU A 9 -8.32 16.14 -12.24
CA LEU A 9 -6.90 16.46 -12.43
C LEU A 9 -6.22 15.60 -13.49
N ASN A 10 -6.94 14.73 -14.17
CA ASN A 10 -6.39 13.76 -15.12
C ASN A 10 -5.23 12.93 -14.56
N ALA A 11 -5.28 12.59 -13.26
CA ALA A 11 -4.25 11.81 -12.61
C ALA A 11 -4.21 10.37 -13.13
N ASP A 12 -3.04 9.69 -13.01
CA ASP A 12 -2.83 8.31 -13.50
C ASP A 12 -3.68 7.28 -12.77
N GLY A 13 -4.12 7.58 -11.54
CA GLY A 13 -4.94 6.69 -10.73
C GLY A 13 -5.20 7.17 -9.32
N CYS A 14 -5.85 6.32 -8.53
CA CYS A 14 -6.10 6.58 -7.11
C CYS A 14 -5.93 5.33 -6.26
N HIS A 15 -5.80 5.55 -4.95
CA HIS A 15 -5.80 4.50 -3.95
C HIS A 15 -7.05 4.60 -3.08
N LEU A 16 -7.77 3.49 -2.91
CA LEU A 16 -9.02 3.43 -2.17
C LEU A 16 -8.88 2.56 -0.92
N GLY A 17 -9.31 3.09 0.20
CA GLY A 17 -9.50 2.35 1.44
C GLY A 17 -10.86 1.64 1.48
N GLN A 18 -11.12 0.92 2.57
CA GLN A 18 -12.36 0.13 2.71
C GLN A 18 -13.62 0.97 2.98
N LYS A 19 -13.46 2.26 3.27
CA LYS A 19 -14.57 3.20 3.50
C LYS A 19 -14.77 4.16 2.33
N ASP A 20 -13.85 4.14 1.36
CA ASP A 20 -13.92 4.98 0.17
C ASP A 20 -14.87 4.37 -0.87
N MET A 21 -15.01 5.03 -2.02
CA MET A 21 -15.81 4.53 -3.13
C MET A 21 -15.37 3.11 -3.52
N ASN A 22 -16.31 2.21 -3.78
CA ASN A 22 -15.96 0.86 -4.22
C ASN A 22 -15.36 0.86 -5.63
N ILE A 23 -14.55 -0.16 -5.96
CA ILE A 23 -13.81 -0.24 -7.22
C ILE A 23 -14.73 -0.18 -8.44
N SER A 24 -15.89 -0.84 -8.40
CA SER A 24 -16.80 -0.91 -9.55
C SER A 24 -17.34 0.47 -9.94
N ASP A 25 -17.67 1.30 -8.95
CA ASP A 25 -18.15 2.65 -9.20
C ASP A 25 -17.00 3.60 -9.54
N ALA A 26 -15.86 3.48 -8.87
CA ALA A 26 -14.65 4.21 -9.24
C ALA A 26 -14.27 3.94 -10.71
N ARG A 27 -14.33 2.67 -11.13
CA ARG A 27 -14.03 2.25 -12.51
C ARG A 27 -14.95 2.89 -13.55
N LYS A 28 -16.23 3.10 -13.24
CA LYS A 28 -17.17 3.83 -14.12
C LYS A 28 -16.75 5.29 -14.33
N ILE A 29 -16.13 5.90 -13.32
CA ILE A 29 -15.76 7.32 -13.34
C ILE A 29 -14.40 7.55 -14.01
N ILE A 30 -13.39 6.76 -13.65
CA ILE A 30 -12.00 6.97 -14.10
C ILE A 30 -11.52 5.98 -15.17
N GLY A 31 -12.40 5.07 -15.62
CA GLY A 31 -12.11 4.14 -16.71
C GLY A 31 -10.91 3.22 -16.37
N ASN A 32 -9.95 3.15 -17.28
CA ASN A 32 -8.79 2.25 -17.19
C ASN A 32 -7.63 2.78 -16.33
N ARG A 33 -7.80 3.90 -15.61
CA ARG A 33 -6.78 4.43 -14.72
C ARG A 33 -6.48 3.47 -13.57
N ILE A 34 -5.30 3.58 -12.99
CA ILE A 34 -4.84 2.70 -11.90
C ILE A 34 -5.74 2.86 -10.66
N ILE A 35 -6.23 1.74 -10.13
CA ILE A 35 -6.94 1.68 -8.85
C ILE A 35 -6.21 0.72 -7.92
N GLY A 36 -5.64 1.25 -6.85
CA GLY A 36 -5.08 0.47 -5.75
C GLY A 36 -6.07 0.32 -4.60
N ILE A 37 -6.00 -0.79 -3.86
CA ILE A 37 -6.92 -1.07 -2.75
C ILE A 37 -6.18 -1.45 -1.47
N THR A 38 -6.57 -0.82 -0.35
CA THR A 38 -6.17 -1.25 0.99
C THR A 38 -6.86 -2.57 1.37
N CYS A 39 -6.07 -3.61 1.62
CA CYS A 39 -6.56 -4.92 2.07
C CYS A 39 -6.28 -5.20 3.56
N HIS A 40 -5.70 -4.24 4.30
CA HIS A 40 -5.28 -4.42 5.69
C HIS A 40 -4.38 -5.66 5.86
N ASN A 41 -4.84 -6.68 6.59
CA ASN A 41 -4.18 -7.98 6.73
C ASN A 41 -5.02 -9.13 6.15
N SER A 42 -6.02 -8.83 5.32
CA SER A 42 -7.08 -9.75 4.91
C SER A 42 -6.91 -10.25 3.47
N ILE A 43 -6.68 -11.55 3.33
CA ILE A 43 -6.67 -12.22 2.02
C ILE A 43 -8.08 -12.25 1.40
N LYS A 44 -9.14 -12.25 2.22
CA LYS A 44 -10.52 -12.17 1.72
C LYS A 44 -10.76 -10.84 1.00
N LEU A 45 -10.34 -9.71 1.58
CA LEU A 45 -10.43 -8.39 0.93
C LEU A 45 -9.60 -8.35 -0.36
N ALA A 46 -8.41 -8.95 -0.35
CA ALA A 46 -7.58 -9.03 -1.55
C ALA A 46 -8.26 -9.80 -2.69
N ARG A 47 -8.88 -10.94 -2.41
CA ARG A 47 -9.64 -11.71 -3.41
C ARG A 47 -10.80 -10.89 -4.01
N VAL A 48 -11.57 -10.20 -3.15
CA VAL A 48 -12.67 -9.32 -3.60
C VAL A 48 -12.13 -8.18 -4.48
N ALA A 49 -11.02 -7.56 -4.08
CA ALA A 49 -10.40 -6.48 -4.87
C ALA A 49 -9.93 -6.97 -6.25
N LEU A 50 -9.33 -8.17 -6.33
CA LEU A 50 -8.90 -8.78 -7.59
C LEU A 50 -10.08 -9.10 -8.50
N LEU A 51 -11.16 -9.68 -7.97
CA LEU A 51 -12.39 -9.93 -8.74
C LEU A 51 -12.98 -8.63 -9.31
N LYS A 52 -12.87 -7.52 -8.59
CA LYS A 52 -13.29 -6.19 -9.03
C LYS A 52 -12.22 -5.44 -9.87
N LYS A 53 -11.18 -6.15 -10.33
CA LYS A 53 -10.12 -5.62 -11.21
C LYS A 53 -9.29 -4.49 -10.59
N ALA A 54 -8.91 -4.62 -9.31
CA ALA A 54 -7.88 -3.77 -8.72
C ALA A 54 -6.55 -3.95 -9.47
N ASP A 55 -5.78 -2.88 -9.65
CA ASP A 55 -4.50 -2.91 -10.34
C ASP A 55 -3.34 -3.25 -9.40
N TYR A 56 -3.44 -2.87 -8.13
CA TYR A 56 -2.52 -3.29 -7.07
C TYR A 56 -3.21 -3.42 -5.72
N LEU A 57 -2.58 -4.14 -4.80
CA LEU A 57 -3.08 -4.38 -3.46
C LEU A 57 -2.13 -3.79 -2.42
N ALA A 58 -2.66 -3.14 -1.38
CA ALA A 58 -1.87 -2.65 -0.27
C ALA A 58 -2.20 -3.40 1.02
N PHE A 59 -1.16 -3.88 1.70
CA PHE A 59 -1.28 -4.57 2.99
C PHE A 59 -0.53 -3.80 4.09
N GLY A 60 -1.10 -3.78 5.29
CA GLY A 60 -0.53 -3.11 6.47
C GLY A 60 -1.46 -3.13 7.68
N ALA A 61 -1.00 -2.66 8.82
CA ALA A 61 0.38 -2.19 9.04
C ALA A 61 1.29 -3.37 9.37
N PHE A 62 2.53 -3.35 8.84
CA PHE A 62 3.51 -4.41 9.13
C PHE A 62 4.22 -4.20 10.46
N ASN A 63 4.37 -2.94 10.88
CA ASN A 63 4.99 -2.56 12.14
C ASN A 63 4.15 -1.49 12.83
N LEU A 64 4.45 -1.21 14.10
CA LEU A 64 3.84 -0.08 14.82
C LEU A 64 4.14 1.22 14.09
N SER A 65 3.18 2.13 14.08
CA SER A 65 3.26 3.41 13.40
C SER A 65 2.96 4.54 14.37
N GLU A 66 3.77 5.58 14.36
CA GLU A 66 3.54 6.79 15.15
C GLU A 66 2.48 7.70 14.52
N THR A 67 2.20 7.53 13.22
CA THR A 67 1.28 8.40 12.48
C THR A 67 -0.19 8.02 12.61
N LYS A 68 -0.49 6.75 12.87
CA LYS A 68 -1.87 6.25 13.05
C LYS A 68 -1.91 5.08 14.02
N LYS A 69 -2.96 5.01 14.85
CA LYS A 69 -3.22 3.84 15.70
C LYS A 69 -3.44 2.60 14.81
N VAL A 70 -2.60 1.59 15.00
CA VAL A 70 -2.64 0.36 14.20
C VAL A 70 -3.81 -0.51 14.63
N LYS A 71 -4.84 -0.59 13.79
CA LYS A 71 -6.02 -1.46 14.00
C LYS A 71 -5.81 -2.86 13.42
N TYR A 72 -5.10 -2.98 12.31
CA TYR A 72 -4.85 -4.24 11.62
C TYR A 72 -3.36 -4.47 11.50
N LYS A 73 -2.88 -5.65 11.91
CA LYS A 73 -1.46 -6.02 11.87
C LYS A 73 -1.25 -7.06 10.78
N ALA A 74 -0.57 -6.68 9.72
CA ALA A 74 -0.12 -7.60 8.67
C ALA A 74 1.21 -8.26 9.06
N SER A 75 1.52 -9.39 8.43
CA SER A 75 2.73 -10.17 8.69
C SER A 75 3.35 -10.69 7.38
N ILE A 76 4.56 -11.22 7.47
CA ILE A 76 5.19 -11.90 6.34
C ILE A 76 4.31 -13.05 5.80
N ASN A 77 3.57 -13.73 6.68
CA ASN A 77 2.64 -14.76 6.25
C ASN A 77 1.48 -14.17 5.42
N THR A 78 0.98 -12.99 5.79
CA THR A 78 -0.02 -12.25 4.97
C THR A 78 0.54 -12.00 3.56
N LEU A 79 1.78 -11.51 3.46
CA LEU A 79 2.44 -11.24 2.18
C LEU A 79 2.64 -12.52 1.35
N LYS A 80 3.12 -13.60 1.97
CA LYS A 80 3.26 -14.91 1.31
C LYS A 80 1.92 -15.44 0.79
N LYS A 81 0.85 -15.35 1.58
CA LYS A 81 -0.50 -15.74 1.15
C LYS A 81 -1.01 -14.86 0.00
N ALA A 82 -0.78 -13.56 0.04
CA ALA A 82 -1.16 -12.64 -1.03
C ALA A 82 -0.45 -13.01 -2.36
N LYS A 83 0.85 -13.31 -2.31
CA LYS A 83 1.61 -13.73 -3.51
C LYS A 83 1.14 -15.06 -4.12
N LYS A 84 0.50 -15.93 -3.34
CA LYS A 84 -0.08 -17.17 -3.87
C LYS A 84 -1.37 -16.94 -4.68
N ILE A 85 -2.03 -15.80 -4.51
CA ILE A 85 -3.32 -15.54 -5.16
C ILE A 85 -3.24 -14.51 -6.29
N THR A 86 -2.10 -13.84 -6.48
CA THR A 86 -1.97 -12.81 -7.53
C THR A 86 -0.53 -12.52 -7.92
N ASN A 87 -0.34 -12.17 -9.18
CA ASN A 87 0.87 -11.57 -9.73
C ASN A 87 0.78 -10.02 -9.79
N LYS A 88 -0.36 -9.43 -9.42
CA LYS A 88 -0.50 -7.96 -9.33
C LYS A 88 0.48 -7.39 -8.31
N PRO A 89 0.93 -6.13 -8.49
CA PRO A 89 1.83 -5.49 -7.55
C PRO A 89 1.26 -5.47 -6.12
N ILE A 90 2.13 -5.70 -5.15
CA ILE A 90 1.80 -5.62 -3.72
C ILE A 90 2.60 -4.48 -3.10
N VAL A 91 1.88 -3.53 -2.53
CA VAL A 91 2.41 -2.45 -1.70
C VAL A 91 2.32 -2.88 -0.24
N VAL A 92 3.36 -2.65 0.53
CA VAL A 92 3.36 -2.85 1.97
C VAL A 92 3.53 -1.51 2.68
N ILE A 93 2.80 -1.31 3.79
CA ILE A 93 2.75 -0.04 4.51
C ILE A 93 2.72 -0.28 6.02
N GLY A 94 3.14 0.73 6.78
CA GLY A 94 3.01 0.83 8.24
C GLY A 94 4.31 0.54 8.98
N GLY A 95 4.86 1.59 9.62
CA GLY A 95 6.05 1.54 10.46
C GLY A 95 7.31 1.01 9.77
N ILE A 96 7.42 1.21 8.46
CA ILE A 96 8.57 0.77 7.67
C ILE A 96 9.70 1.79 7.81
N ASN A 97 10.93 1.29 8.04
CA ASN A 97 12.13 2.09 8.24
C ASN A 97 13.38 1.33 7.75
N SER A 98 14.58 1.93 7.91
CA SER A 98 15.85 1.34 7.47
C SER A 98 16.22 -0.01 8.10
N ASN A 99 15.62 -0.36 9.24
CA ASN A 99 15.95 -1.61 9.96
C ASN A 99 15.03 -2.78 9.58
N ASN A 100 13.89 -2.52 8.94
CA ASN A 100 12.88 -3.56 8.71
C ASN A 100 12.44 -3.71 7.24
N TYR A 101 12.75 -2.78 6.35
CA TYR A 101 12.29 -2.77 4.96
C TYR A 101 12.81 -3.95 4.13
N GLN A 102 14.07 -4.35 4.33
CA GLN A 102 14.72 -5.42 3.55
C GLN A 102 13.95 -6.74 3.66
N LYS A 103 13.50 -7.09 4.88
CA LYS A 103 12.70 -8.30 5.12
C LYS A 103 11.42 -8.34 4.29
N LEU A 104 10.81 -7.18 4.03
CA LEU A 104 9.60 -7.08 3.21
C LEU A 104 9.91 -7.31 1.74
N LEU A 105 10.99 -6.72 1.22
CA LEU A 105 11.45 -6.92 -0.16
C LEU A 105 11.87 -8.37 -0.42
N LEU A 106 12.64 -8.98 0.47
CA LEU A 106 13.03 -10.39 0.39
C LEU A 106 11.81 -11.33 0.35
N ASN A 107 10.68 -10.93 0.95
CA ASN A 107 9.43 -11.67 0.87
C ASN A 107 8.52 -11.19 -0.28
N LYS A 108 9.12 -10.59 -1.33
CA LYS A 108 8.47 -10.25 -2.61
C LYS A 108 7.41 -9.14 -2.53
N ALA A 109 7.52 -8.20 -1.57
CA ALA A 109 6.83 -6.92 -1.69
C ALA A 109 7.36 -6.20 -2.95
N ASN A 110 6.47 -5.62 -3.75
CA ASN A 110 6.86 -4.87 -4.95
C ASN A 110 7.19 -3.42 -4.61
N PHE A 111 6.43 -2.82 -3.68
CA PHE A 111 6.60 -1.43 -3.28
C PHE A 111 6.46 -1.27 -1.77
N LEU A 112 7.17 -0.27 -1.24
CA LEU A 112 7.11 0.14 0.16
C LEU A 112 6.49 1.54 0.25
N ALA A 113 5.39 1.68 0.98
CA ALA A 113 4.82 2.99 1.31
C ALA A 113 5.37 3.43 2.69
N ILE A 114 6.24 4.43 2.68
CA ILE A 114 6.96 4.91 3.86
C ILE A 114 6.62 6.38 4.10
N SER A 115 6.04 6.71 5.24
CA SER A 115 5.73 8.09 5.61
C SER A 115 6.50 8.53 6.86
N GLY A 116 6.13 8.04 8.04
CA GLY A 116 6.66 8.53 9.31
C GLY A 116 8.19 8.48 9.41
N TYR A 117 8.83 7.45 8.89
CA TYR A 117 10.30 7.34 8.88
C TYR A 117 10.97 8.45 8.07
N VAL A 118 10.32 8.93 7.01
CA VAL A 118 10.87 10.00 6.15
C VAL A 118 10.50 11.38 6.69
N TRP A 119 9.23 11.60 7.00
CA TRP A 119 8.70 12.94 7.29
C TRP A 119 8.71 13.31 8.78
N ASN A 120 8.57 12.33 9.69
CA ASN A 120 8.51 12.55 11.13
C ASN A 120 9.80 12.13 11.84
N ASN A 121 10.89 11.92 11.10
CA ASN A 121 12.16 11.50 11.67
C ASN A 121 12.82 12.66 12.45
N LYS A 122 13.03 12.47 13.76
CA LYS A 122 13.63 13.51 14.62
C LYS A 122 15.15 13.63 14.46
N LYS A 123 15.81 12.65 13.81
CA LYS A 123 17.29 12.59 13.72
C LYS A 123 17.82 12.77 12.30
N LEU A 124 16.99 12.56 11.28
CA LEU A 124 17.40 12.58 9.88
C LEU A 124 16.50 13.51 9.08
N LYS A 125 17.10 14.28 8.19
CA LYS A 125 16.34 15.00 7.14
C LYS A 125 15.72 13.99 6.16
N PRO A 126 14.62 14.31 5.47
CA PRO A 126 13.96 13.39 4.54
C PRO A 126 14.90 12.74 3.51
N VAL A 127 15.82 13.53 2.93
CA VAL A 127 16.82 13.04 1.97
C VAL A 127 17.76 12.00 2.61
N GLU A 128 18.19 12.23 3.85
CA GLU A 128 19.08 11.32 4.57
C GLU A 128 18.35 10.03 4.95
N ALA A 129 17.09 10.13 5.36
CA ALA A 129 16.24 8.99 5.66
C ALA A 129 16.06 8.09 4.42
N ILE A 130 15.82 8.69 3.24
CA ILE A 130 15.70 7.96 1.97
C ILE A 130 17.03 7.30 1.60
N LYS A 131 18.18 7.99 1.74
CA LYS A 131 19.51 7.42 1.45
C LYS A 131 19.84 6.19 2.30
N LYS A 132 19.25 6.07 3.50
CA LYS A 132 19.40 4.88 4.37
C LYS A 132 18.57 3.67 3.91
N LEU A 133 17.60 3.88 3.04
CA LEU A 133 16.87 2.82 2.35
C LEU A 133 17.67 2.45 1.08
N LYS A 134 18.72 1.66 1.24
CA LYS A 134 19.59 1.25 0.11
C LYS A 134 18.82 0.30 -0.80
N TRP A 135 18.49 0.77 -1.97
CA TRP A 135 17.98 -0.06 -3.08
C TRP A 135 19.20 -0.65 -3.81
N LYS A 136 19.31 -1.96 -3.83
CA LYS A 136 20.20 -2.66 -4.75
C LYS A 136 19.37 -3.17 -5.91
#